data_1c2d6b24fc2fa0b0c5f6f8ce41ce414f
#
_entry.id   1c2d6b24fc2fa0b0c5f6f8ce41ce414f
#
_cell.length_a   1.000
_cell.length_b   1.000
_cell.length_c   1.000
_cell.angle_alpha   90.00
_cell.angle_beta   90.00
_cell.angle_gamma   90.00
#
_symmetry.space_group_name_H-M   'P 1'
#
loop_
_entity.id
_entity.type
_entity.pdbx_description
1 polymer ?
#
loop_
_entity_poly.entity_id
_entity_poly.type
_entity_poly.pdbx_seq_one_letter_code
_entity_poly.pdbx_strand_id
1 'polypeptide(L)'
;MAKKITKKKVVKKVAKKKVATTTSKKSTSKTAGRTAPKDSNKAGKRDQETSVKLSKMAQSIVTAVHSDKEPEMDVPIRAASNTNWNAKKGILEMGDNVGTRQLFNLGQARKFMQTLLHGKSVDELLQADKTLSLRGMFYKSLHTI
;
A
#
# COMPACT_ATOMS: atom_id res chain seq x y z
N MET A 1 59.95 21.38 1.04
CA MET A 1 59.50 20.13 0.39
C MET A 1 58.11 20.39 -0.22
N ALA A 2 58.05 20.51 -1.56
CA ALA A 2 56.81 20.86 -2.27
C ALA A 2 56.12 19.58 -2.79
N LYS A 3 54.86 19.37 -2.42
CA LYS A 3 54.04 18.26 -2.92
C LYS A 3 53.37 18.64 -4.23
N LYS A 4 53.72 17.97 -5.31
CA LYS A 4 53.12 18.04 -6.64
C LYS A 4 51.67 17.53 -6.62
N ILE A 5 50.71 18.38 -7.07
CA ILE A 5 49.31 18.03 -7.29
C ILE A 5 49.15 17.67 -8.76
N THR A 6 48.88 16.41 -9.08
CA THR A 6 48.57 15.94 -10.43
C THR A 6 47.06 16.10 -10.74
N LYS A 7 46.75 16.99 -11.69
CA LYS A 7 45.37 17.18 -12.24
C LYS A 7 45.03 16.06 -13.22
N LYS A 8 44.06 15.22 -12.90
CA LYS A 8 43.46 14.24 -13.84
C LYS A 8 42.44 14.94 -14.73
N LYS A 9 42.72 14.93 -16.04
CA LYS A 9 41.85 15.39 -17.11
C LYS A 9 40.67 14.40 -17.30
N VAL A 10 39.41 14.86 -17.11
CA VAL A 10 38.20 14.08 -17.44
C VAL A 10 37.81 14.39 -18.87
N VAL A 11 37.92 13.39 -19.75
CA VAL A 11 37.49 13.47 -21.16
C VAL A 11 35.99 13.18 -21.23
N LYS A 12 35.16 14.19 -21.58
CA LYS A 12 33.72 14.05 -21.87
C LYS A 12 33.55 13.44 -23.28
N LYS A 13 33.04 12.22 -23.35
CA LYS A 13 32.61 11.54 -24.57
C LYS A 13 31.16 11.93 -24.87
N VAL A 14 30.96 12.76 -25.90
CA VAL A 14 29.64 13.14 -26.39
C VAL A 14 29.12 12.03 -27.31
N ALA A 15 28.08 11.33 -26.92
CA ALA A 15 27.39 10.35 -27.76
C ALA A 15 26.27 11.03 -28.55
N LYS A 16 26.37 11.06 -29.88
CA LYS A 16 25.34 11.51 -30.83
C LYS A 16 24.16 10.55 -30.81
N LYS A 17 22.98 11.02 -30.38
CA LYS A 17 21.72 10.28 -30.40
C LYS A 17 21.07 10.43 -31.78
N LYS A 18 21.01 9.35 -32.57
CA LYS A 18 20.24 9.26 -33.81
C LYS A 18 18.74 9.25 -33.48
N VAL A 19 18.01 10.18 -34.08
CA VAL A 19 16.54 10.22 -34.05
C VAL A 19 16.05 9.18 -35.05
N ALA A 20 15.36 8.14 -34.58
CA ALA A 20 14.62 7.21 -35.41
C ALA A 20 13.14 7.60 -35.36
N THR A 21 12.62 8.04 -36.47
CA THR A 21 11.19 8.30 -36.71
C THR A 21 10.46 6.96 -36.77
N THR A 22 9.64 6.66 -35.75
CA THR A 22 8.81 5.46 -35.75
C THR A 22 7.37 5.84 -36.08
N THR A 23 6.93 5.40 -37.22
CA THR A 23 5.55 5.42 -37.70
C THR A 23 4.61 4.72 -36.73
N SER A 24 3.56 5.43 -36.32
CA SER A 24 2.50 4.93 -35.43
C SER A 24 1.67 3.83 -36.13
N LYS A 25 1.86 2.58 -35.72
CA LYS A 25 0.91 1.50 -36.01
C LYS A 25 -0.23 1.58 -34.99
N LYS A 26 -1.42 1.90 -35.46
CA LYS A 26 -2.70 1.85 -34.76
C LYS A 26 -2.96 0.41 -34.30
N SER A 27 -2.69 0.09 -33.03
CA SER A 27 -3.07 -1.17 -32.42
C SER A 27 -4.49 -1.06 -31.90
N THR A 28 -5.43 -1.69 -32.58
CA THR A 28 -6.78 -1.97 -32.06
C THR A 28 -6.64 -2.94 -30.88
N SER A 29 -6.75 -2.43 -29.67
CA SER A 29 -6.81 -3.25 -28.46
C SER A 29 -8.16 -3.98 -28.44
N LYS A 30 -8.14 -5.28 -28.76
CA LYS A 30 -9.23 -6.20 -28.41
C LYS A 30 -9.31 -6.24 -26.88
N THR A 31 -10.36 -5.64 -26.33
CA THR A 31 -10.73 -5.77 -24.93
C THR A 31 -11.12 -7.21 -24.69
N ALA A 32 -10.16 -8.05 -24.28
CA ALA A 32 -10.44 -9.37 -23.77
C ALA A 32 -11.20 -9.19 -22.46
N GLY A 33 -12.49 -9.50 -22.44
CA GLY A 33 -13.30 -9.54 -21.26
C GLY A 33 -12.66 -10.47 -20.23
N ARG A 34 -12.08 -9.92 -19.18
CA ARG A 34 -11.66 -10.66 -17.99
C ARG A 34 -12.94 -11.10 -17.29
N THR A 35 -13.38 -12.31 -17.60
CA THR A 35 -14.36 -13.00 -16.75
C THR A 35 -13.71 -13.22 -15.39
N ALA A 36 -14.21 -12.52 -14.37
CA ALA A 36 -13.81 -12.73 -12.99
C ALA A 36 -14.12 -14.20 -12.61
N PRO A 37 -13.22 -14.92 -11.92
CA PRO A 37 -13.51 -16.25 -11.45
C PRO A 37 -14.67 -16.20 -10.45
N LYS A 38 -15.71 -16.98 -10.71
CA LYS A 38 -16.88 -17.16 -9.85
C LYS A 38 -16.55 -18.06 -8.65
N ASP A 39 -15.80 -17.55 -7.68
CA ASP A 39 -15.64 -18.17 -6.37
C ASP A 39 -16.39 -17.30 -5.32
N SER A 40 -17.70 -17.13 -5.51
CA SER A 40 -18.55 -16.30 -4.67
C SER A 40 -18.52 -16.70 -3.18
N ASN A 41 -18.46 -18.00 -2.88
CA ASN A 41 -18.40 -18.50 -1.50
C ASN A 41 -17.08 -18.18 -0.77
N LYS A 42 -15.98 -18.06 -1.48
CA LYS A 42 -14.66 -17.77 -0.91
C LYS A 42 -14.48 -16.26 -0.67
N ALA A 43 -15.10 -15.43 -1.49
CA ALA A 43 -15.13 -13.98 -1.32
C ALA A 43 -15.90 -13.60 -0.04
N GLY A 44 -17.14 -14.01 0.11
CA GLY A 44 -17.96 -13.68 1.28
C GLY A 44 -17.35 -14.11 2.62
N LYS A 45 -16.65 -15.25 2.67
CA LYS A 45 -15.93 -15.68 3.89
C LYS A 45 -14.79 -14.74 4.24
N ARG A 46 -14.01 -14.28 3.26
CA ARG A 46 -12.92 -13.32 3.47
C ARG A 46 -13.43 -11.96 3.93
N ASP A 47 -14.55 -11.53 3.39
CA ASP A 47 -15.16 -10.25 3.71
C ASP A 47 -15.67 -10.25 5.15
N GLN A 48 -16.31 -11.33 5.61
CA GLN A 48 -16.68 -11.53 7.00
C GLN A 48 -15.49 -11.56 7.95
N GLU A 49 -14.44 -12.31 7.61
CA GLU A 49 -13.20 -12.34 8.40
C GLU A 49 -12.56 -10.96 8.51
N THR A 50 -12.61 -10.16 7.44
CA THR A 50 -12.07 -8.79 7.42
C THR A 50 -12.89 -7.86 8.29
N SER A 51 -14.23 -7.89 8.20
CA SER A 51 -15.11 -7.09 9.04
C SER A 51 -14.93 -7.41 10.54
N VAL A 52 -14.81 -8.71 10.90
CA VAL A 52 -14.52 -9.12 12.28
C VAL A 52 -13.18 -8.59 12.77
N LYS A 53 -12.13 -8.61 11.94
CA LYS A 53 -10.81 -8.04 12.30
C LYS A 53 -10.88 -6.54 12.50
N LEU A 54 -11.58 -5.81 11.64
CA LEU A 54 -11.77 -4.37 11.77
C LEU A 54 -12.55 -4.01 13.04
N SER A 55 -13.60 -4.76 13.34
CA SER A 55 -14.39 -4.58 14.57
C SER A 55 -13.56 -4.81 15.83
N LYS A 56 -12.75 -5.87 15.86
CA LYS A 56 -11.82 -6.14 16.99
C LYS A 56 -10.81 -5.02 17.17
N MET A 57 -10.23 -4.52 16.09
CA MET A 57 -9.30 -3.40 16.12
C MET A 57 -9.97 -2.13 16.66
N ALA A 58 -11.18 -1.82 16.22
CA ALA A 58 -11.94 -0.69 16.73
C ALA A 58 -12.25 -0.84 18.22
N GLN A 59 -12.68 -2.02 18.66
CA GLN A 59 -12.96 -2.31 20.07
C GLN A 59 -11.71 -2.17 20.94
N SER A 60 -10.55 -2.64 20.49
CA SER A 60 -9.30 -2.49 21.25
C SER A 60 -8.93 -1.03 21.47
N ILE A 61 -9.11 -0.18 20.45
CA ILE A 61 -8.88 1.26 20.54
C ILE A 61 -9.83 1.91 21.55
N VAL A 62 -11.13 1.61 21.44
CA VAL A 62 -12.16 2.15 22.37
C VAL A 62 -11.87 1.71 23.80
N THR A 63 -11.53 0.45 24.01
CA THR A 63 -11.20 -0.07 25.34
C THR A 63 -9.95 0.61 25.92
N ALA A 64 -8.93 0.86 25.11
CA ALA A 64 -7.73 1.57 25.54
C ALA A 64 -8.06 3.00 25.99
N VAL A 65 -8.88 3.74 25.23
CA VAL A 65 -9.33 5.09 25.58
C VAL A 65 -10.12 5.08 26.90
N HIS A 66 -11.05 4.13 27.09
CA HIS A 66 -11.82 4.03 28.33
C HIS A 66 -10.97 3.62 29.55
N SER A 67 -9.84 3.00 29.34
CA SER A 67 -8.90 2.58 30.39
C SER A 67 -7.79 3.62 30.65
N ASP A 68 -7.89 4.82 30.10
CA ASP A 68 -6.86 5.88 30.12
C ASP A 68 -5.47 5.39 29.65
N LYS A 69 -5.48 4.39 28.75
CA LYS A 69 -4.27 3.88 28.11
C LYS A 69 -4.09 4.50 26.72
N GLU A 70 -2.85 4.61 26.28
CA GLU A 70 -2.56 5.08 24.94
C GLU A 70 -3.10 4.07 23.90
N PRO A 71 -3.98 4.51 22.97
CA PRO A 71 -4.44 3.65 21.90
C PRO A 71 -3.31 3.33 20.93
N GLU A 72 -3.07 2.05 20.72
CA GLU A 72 -2.04 1.53 19.84
C GLU A 72 -2.66 0.69 18.72
N MET A 73 -2.01 0.68 17.58
CA MET A 73 -2.41 -0.10 16.42
C MET A 73 -1.20 -0.72 15.75
N ASP A 74 -1.22 -2.04 15.62
CA ASP A 74 -0.19 -2.78 14.89
C ASP A 74 -0.52 -2.84 13.39
N VAL A 75 0.41 -2.37 12.58
CA VAL A 75 0.27 -2.34 11.12
C VAL A 75 1.46 -3.06 10.49
N PRO A 76 1.22 -4.02 9.58
CA PRO A 76 2.30 -4.70 8.87
C PRO A 76 3.20 -3.71 8.13
N ILE A 77 4.52 -3.84 8.32
CA ILE A 77 5.49 -2.99 7.63
C ILE A 77 5.62 -3.44 6.19
N ARG A 78 5.26 -2.55 5.26
CA ARG A 78 5.41 -2.79 3.83
C ARG A 78 6.77 -2.30 3.34
N ALA A 79 7.80 -3.11 3.59
CA ALA A 79 9.17 -2.84 3.15
C ALA A 79 9.71 -4.06 2.41
N ALA A 80 10.71 -3.86 1.56
CA ALA A 80 11.39 -4.96 0.84
C ALA A 80 12.01 -5.98 1.80
N SER A 81 12.51 -5.52 2.95
CA SER A 81 13.05 -6.38 4.02
C SER A 81 12.01 -7.25 4.72
N ASN A 82 10.71 -6.91 4.59
CA ASN A 82 9.60 -7.67 5.16
C ASN A 82 8.79 -8.40 4.08
N THR A 83 9.37 -8.66 2.93
CA THR A 83 8.71 -9.42 1.86
C THR A 83 9.52 -10.66 1.54
N ASN A 84 8.84 -11.81 1.49
CA ASN A 84 9.43 -13.09 1.17
C ASN A 84 8.89 -13.63 -0.15
N TRP A 85 9.76 -14.17 -0.99
CA TRP A 85 9.33 -14.84 -2.21
C TRP A 85 8.89 -16.28 -1.90
N ASN A 86 7.61 -16.56 -2.15
CA ASN A 86 7.10 -17.94 -2.08
C ASN A 86 7.22 -18.61 -3.43
N ALA A 87 8.26 -19.43 -3.62
CA ALA A 87 8.53 -20.13 -4.89
C ALA A 87 7.41 -21.12 -5.27
N LYS A 88 6.71 -21.70 -4.30
CA LYS A 88 5.61 -22.66 -4.57
C LYS A 88 4.39 -21.98 -5.17
N LYS A 89 4.08 -20.78 -4.73
CA LYS A 89 2.92 -19.99 -5.19
C LYS A 89 3.27 -18.97 -6.28
N GLY A 90 4.56 -18.70 -6.51
CA GLY A 90 5.04 -17.68 -7.44
C GLY A 90 4.62 -16.25 -7.06
N ILE A 91 4.45 -15.95 -5.77
CA ILE A 91 4.00 -14.66 -5.27
C ILE A 91 4.92 -14.12 -4.17
N LEU A 92 4.93 -12.80 -4.02
CA LEU A 92 5.54 -12.14 -2.87
C LEU A 92 4.54 -12.16 -1.71
N GLU A 93 4.93 -12.76 -0.59
CA GLU A 93 4.18 -12.75 0.66
C GLU A 93 4.80 -11.73 1.62
N MET A 94 3.96 -11.07 2.40
CA MET A 94 4.42 -10.15 3.44
C MET A 94 4.92 -10.96 4.64
N GLY A 95 6.04 -10.54 5.23
CA GLY A 95 6.57 -11.12 6.45
C GLY A 95 5.81 -10.64 7.70
N ASP A 96 6.26 -11.11 8.85
CA ASP A 96 5.59 -10.94 10.14
C ASP A 96 5.99 -9.64 10.88
N ASN A 97 6.88 -8.82 10.30
CA ASN A 97 7.29 -7.59 10.95
C ASN A 97 6.15 -6.57 10.94
N VAL A 98 5.76 -6.13 12.12
CA VAL A 98 4.73 -5.11 12.34
C VAL A 98 5.34 -3.85 12.96
N GLY A 99 4.76 -2.71 12.66
CA GLY A 99 5.08 -1.43 13.29
C GLY A 99 3.89 -0.94 14.09
N THR A 100 4.13 -0.58 15.33
CA THR A 100 3.10 -0.02 16.21
C THR A 100 2.93 1.47 15.93
N ARG A 101 1.68 1.91 15.81
CA ARG A 101 1.29 3.31 15.69
C ARG A 101 0.52 3.72 16.92
N GLN A 102 0.90 4.87 17.49
CA GLN A 102 0.32 5.43 18.72
C GLN A 102 -0.46 6.71 18.39
N LEU A 103 -1.63 6.87 19.03
CA LEU A 103 -2.49 8.04 18.78
C LEU A 103 -1.92 9.32 19.39
N PHE A 104 -1.37 9.26 20.58
CA PHE A 104 -0.86 10.44 21.30
C PHE A 104 0.56 10.84 20.87
N ASN A 105 1.21 10.06 20.05
CA ASN A 105 2.48 10.42 19.44
C ASN A 105 2.23 11.37 18.26
N LEU A 106 2.62 12.65 18.40
CA LEU A 106 2.41 13.70 17.38
C LEU A 106 2.93 13.31 15.98
N GLY A 107 4.05 12.59 15.90
CA GLY A 107 4.61 12.13 14.63
C GLY A 107 3.81 11.01 13.96
N GLN A 108 2.99 10.31 14.72
CA GLN A 108 2.23 9.13 14.27
C GLN A 108 0.72 9.35 14.26
N ALA A 109 0.20 10.28 15.04
CA ALA A 109 -1.23 10.54 15.21
C ALA A 109 -1.98 10.69 13.89
N ARG A 110 -1.44 11.49 12.97
CA ARG A 110 -2.04 11.64 11.64
C ARG A 110 -2.15 10.31 10.89
N LYS A 111 -1.09 9.52 10.88
CA LYS A 111 -1.07 8.20 10.21
C LYS A 111 -1.99 7.20 10.90
N PHE A 112 -2.10 7.28 12.24
CA PHE A 112 -3.05 6.49 13.03
C PHE A 112 -4.48 6.79 12.59
N MET A 113 -4.88 8.07 12.60
CA MET A 113 -6.22 8.51 12.18
C MET A 113 -6.52 8.15 10.72
N GLN A 114 -5.57 8.34 9.82
CA GLN A 114 -5.72 7.93 8.43
C GLN A 114 -6.00 6.42 8.30
N THR A 115 -5.27 5.60 9.03
CA THR A 115 -5.49 4.14 9.01
C THR A 115 -6.88 3.78 9.53
N LEU A 116 -7.34 4.43 10.60
CA LEU A 116 -8.65 4.20 11.18
C LEU A 116 -9.78 4.60 10.21
N LEU A 117 -9.67 5.76 9.56
CA LEU A 117 -10.62 6.22 8.55
C LEU A 117 -10.67 5.30 7.32
N HIS A 118 -9.53 4.80 6.88
CA HIS A 118 -9.50 3.79 5.82
C HIS A 118 -10.18 2.49 6.26
N GLY A 119 -9.93 2.04 7.49
CA GLY A 119 -10.62 0.87 8.06
C GLY A 119 -12.14 1.04 8.05
N LYS A 120 -12.65 2.20 8.50
CA LYS A 120 -14.07 2.54 8.43
C LYS A 120 -14.62 2.49 6.99
N SER A 121 -13.90 3.10 6.04
CA SER A 121 -14.34 3.10 4.64
C SER A 121 -14.35 1.71 4.02
N VAL A 122 -13.44 0.81 4.42
CA VAL A 122 -13.44 -0.60 3.99
C VAL A 122 -14.65 -1.31 4.56
N ASP A 123 -14.97 -1.13 5.85
CA ASP A 123 -16.13 -1.76 6.49
C ASP A 123 -17.44 -1.31 5.82
N GLU A 124 -17.62 -0.01 5.52
CA GLU A 124 -18.75 0.52 4.77
C GLU A 124 -18.91 -0.14 3.38
N LEU A 125 -17.79 -0.39 2.67
CA LEU A 125 -17.82 -1.06 1.37
C LEU A 125 -18.21 -2.54 1.49
N LEU A 126 -17.70 -3.23 2.51
CA LEU A 126 -18.05 -4.62 2.79
C LEU A 126 -19.52 -4.78 3.13
N GLN A 127 -20.07 -3.89 3.97
CA GLN A 127 -21.49 -3.88 4.32
C GLN A 127 -22.40 -3.56 3.12
N ALA A 128 -21.92 -2.73 2.19
CA ALA A 128 -22.67 -2.37 0.99
C ALA A 128 -22.46 -3.36 -0.19
N ASP A 129 -21.70 -4.44 0.01
CA ASP A 129 -21.27 -5.40 -1.04
C ASP A 129 -20.73 -4.69 -2.29
N LYS A 130 -19.91 -3.66 -2.07
CA LYS A 130 -19.30 -2.84 -3.13
C LYS A 130 -17.79 -2.99 -3.16
N THR A 131 -17.26 -2.97 -4.37
CA THR A 131 -15.81 -2.94 -4.60
C THR A 131 -15.37 -1.57 -5.07
N LEU A 132 -14.22 -1.11 -4.59
CA LEU A 132 -13.63 0.15 -4.98
C LEU A 132 -12.13 -0.07 -5.30
N SER A 133 -11.63 0.61 -6.32
CA SER A 133 -10.19 0.59 -6.59
C SER A 133 -9.43 1.36 -5.50
N LEU A 134 -8.15 1.03 -5.28
CA LEU A 134 -7.28 1.77 -4.34
C LEU A 134 -7.25 3.27 -4.64
N ARG A 135 -7.27 3.63 -5.92
CA ARG A 135 -7.31 5.02 -6.37
C ARG A 135 -8.64 5.70 -6.02
N GLY A 136 -9.76 4.99 -6.19
CA GLY A 136 -11.08 5.49 -5.79
C GLY A 136 -11.18 5.69 -4.28
N MET A 137 -10.62 4.77 -3.48
CA MET A 137 -10.53 4.89 -2.03
C MET A 137 -9.73 6.14 -1.63
N PHE A 138 -8.58 6.37 -2.28
CA PHE A 138 -7.77 7.55 -2.04
C PHE A 138 -8.56 8.85 -2.29
N TYR A 139 -9.26 8.95 -3.42
CA TYR A 139 -10.06 10.14 -3.72
C TYR A 139 -11.25 10.32 -2.77
N LYS A 140 -11.88 9.24 -2.32
CA LYS A 140 -12.96 9.31 -1.33
C LYS A 140 -12.46 9.87 0.00
N SER A 141 -11.24 9.54 0.41
CA SER A 141 -10.66 9.96 1.69
C SER A 141 -9.88 11.29 1.63
N LEU A 142 -9.61 11.83 0.44
CA LEU A 142 -8.77 13.02 0.25
C LEU A 142 -9.30 14.27 0.97
N HIS A 143 -10.61 14.41 1.08
CA HIS A 143 -11.27 15.57 1.73
C HIS A 143 -11.49 15.38 3.23
N THR A 144 -11.17 14.20 3.77
CA THR A 144 -11.43 13.87 5.17
C THR A 144 -10.18 14.04 6.05
N ILE A 145 -9.02 14.31 5.46
CA ILE A 145 -7.71 14.38 6.12
C ILE A 145 -7.03 15.73 5.71
#